data_36f6041549e4c6124f59e583d26c7242
#
_entry.id   36f6041549e4c6124f59e583d26c7242
#
_cell.length_a   1.000
_cell.length_b   1.000
_cell.length_c   1.000
_cell.angle_alpha   90.00
_cell.angle_beta   90.00
_cell.angle_gamma   90.00
#
_symmetry.space_group_name_H-M   'P 1'
#
loop_
_entity.id
_entity.type
_entity.pdbx_description
1 polymer ?
#
loop_
_entity_poly.entity_id
_entity_poly.type
_entity_poly.pdbx_seq_one_letter_code
_entity_poly.pdbx_strand_id
1 'polypeptide(L)' 'MPRYLLEHSHTAAECGAVFAAFNAFDSPLRHQPTTASCHYGGHRIWWEVDAATEEEALGRLPRYVAARTTATRVRPTEIP' A
#
# COMPACT_ATOMS: atom_id res chain seq x y z
N MET A 1 6.04 16.13 -7.67
CA MET A 1 6.13 14.69 -7.96
C MET A 1 4.75 14.12 -8.22
N PRO A 2 4.63 13.13 -9.10
CA PRO A 2 3.37 12.40 -9.24
C PRO A 2 2.94 11.77 -7.93
N ARG A 3 1.63 11.59 -7.77
CA ARG A 3 1.05 10.91 -6.62
C ARG A 3 0.44 9.60 -7.07
N TYR A 4 0.62 8.55 -6.28
CA TYR A 4 0.07 7.23 -6.55
C TYR A 4 -0.78 6.75 -5.40
N LEU A 5 -1.93 6.18 -5.75
CA LEU A 5 -2.73 5.42 -4.80
C LEU A 5 -2.30 3.96 -4.92
N LEU A 6 -1.83 3.40 -3.81
CA LEU A 6 -1.47 1.99 -3.71
C LEU A 6 -2.64 1.24 -3.10
N GLU A 7 -3.16 0.26 -3.82
CA GLU A 7 -4.21 -0.61 -3.31
C GLU A 7 -3.66 -2.03 -3.21
N HIS A 8 -3.63 -2.52 -1.98
CA HIS A 8 -3.14 -3.84 -1.63
C HIS A 8 -4.31 -4.73 -1.22
N SER A 9 -4.30 -5.97 -1.66
CA SER A 9 -5.25 -6.96 -1.18
C SER A 9 -4.55 -8.27 -0.87
N HIS A 10 -5.05 -8.96 0.16
CA HIS A 10 -4.53 -10.27 0.55
C HIS A 10 -5.68 -11.12 1.08
N THR A 11 -5.45 -12.41 1.18
CA THR A 11 -6.43 -13.32 1.78
C THR A 11 -6.31 -13.29 3.30
N ALA A 12 -7.34 -13.79 4.00
CA ALA A 12 -7.28 -13.90 5.46
C ALA A 12 -6.08 -14.74 5.92
N ALA A 13 -5.74 -15.78 5.17
CA ALA A 13 -4.59 -16.63 5.48
C ALA A 13 -3.25 -15.90 5.34
N GLU A 14 -3.18 -14.89 4.49
CA GLU A 14 -1.96 -14.11 4.23
C GLU A 14 -1.79 -12.93 5.18
N CYS A 15 -2.83 -12.58 5.93
CA CYS A 15 -2.83 -11.35 6.74
C CYS A 15 -1.59 -11.25 7.65
N GLY A 16 -1.28 -12.30 8.38
CA GLY A 16 -0.11 -12.31 9.26
C GLY A 16 1.21 -12.12 8.51
N ALA A 17 1.34 -12.76 7.35
CA ALA A 17 2.54 -12.66 6.53
C ALA A 17 2.73 -11.24 5.96
N VAL A 18 1.64 -10.57 5.59
CA VAL A 18 1.69 -9.21 5.09
C VAL A 18 2.27 -8.25 6.14
N PHE A 19 1.75 -8.31 7.37
CA PHE A 19 2.25 -7.44 8.42
C PHE A 19 3.66 -7.83 8.87
N ALA A 20 3.97 -9.13 8.91
CA ALA A 20 5.31 -9.60 9.25
C ALA A 20 6.36 -9.18 8.24
N ALA A 21 6.00 -9.05 6.96
CA ALA A 21 6.93 -8.63 5.91
C ALA A 21 7.55 -7.25 6.19
N PHE A 22 6.84 -6.37 6.88
CA PHE A 22 7.36 -5.05 7.22
C PHE A 22 8.43 -5.09 8.31
N ASN A 23 8.52 -6.15 9.11
CA ASN A 23 9.47 -6.22 10.22
C ASN A 23 10.93 -6.15 9.78
N ALA A 24 11.24 -6.70 8.62
CA ALA A 24 12.61 -6.73 8.08
C ALA A 24 12.82 -5.73 6.94
N PHE A 25 11.89 -4.82 6.75
CA PHE A 25 11.94 -3.87 5.65
C PHE A 25 11.83 -2.44 6.17
N ASP A 26 12.80 -1.61 5.83
CA ASP A 26 12.82 -0.21 6.25
C ASP A 26 11.95 0.64 5.33
N SER A 27 10.65 0.63 5.58
CA SER A 27 9.68 1.38 4.78
C SER A 27 9.30 2.68 5.47
N PRO A 28 9.20 3.81 4.71
CA PRO A 28 8.71 5.07 5.27
C PRO A 28 7.23 5.00 5.65
N LEU A 29 6.51 3.94 5.22
CA LEU A 29 5.10 3.75 5.53
C LEU A 29 4.86 3.08 6.88
N ARG A 30 5.91 2.58 7.52
CA ARG A 30 5.81 1.97 8.85
C ARG A 30 5.45 3.04 9.88
N HIS A 31 4.62 2.63 10.85
CA HIS A 31 4.21 3.48 11.98
C HIS A 31 3.43 4.72 11.56
N GLN A 32 2.87 4.72 10.35
CA GLN A 32 2.01 5.79 9.87
C GLN A 32 0.55 5.34 9.91
N PRO A 33 -0.38 6.28 10.14
CA PRO A 33 -1.80 5.95 10.00
C PRO A 33 -2.08 5.46 8.59
N THR A 34 -2.79 4.34 8.49
CA THR A 34 -3.03 3.68 7.21
C THR A 34 -4.47 3.21 7.16
N THR A 35 -5.13 3.42 6.04
CA THR A 35 -6.50 2.95 5.84
C THR A 35 -6.48 1.48 5.47
N ALA A 36 -7.16 0.67 6.27
CA ALA A 36 -7.22 -0.77 6.04
C ALA A 36 -8.61 -1.29 6.40
N SER A 37 -9.04 -2.34 5.69
CA SER A 37 -10.35 -2.98 5.93
C SER A 37 -10.24 -4.35 6.59
N CYS A 38 -9.06 -4.73 7.05
CA CYS A 38 -8.83 -6.06 7.66
C CYS A 38 -9.75 -6.33 8.85
N HIS A 39 -9.99 -5.32 9.69
CA HIS A 39 -10.86 -5.45 10.86
C HIS A 39 -12.32 -5.76 10.51
N TYR A 40 -12.71 -5.53 9.28
CA TYR A 40 -14.06 -5.73 8.79
C TYR A 40 -14.15 -6.85 7.75
N GLY A 41 -13.10 -7.67 7.66
CA GLY A 41 -13.06 -8.81 6.75
C GLY A 41 -12.69 -8.49 5.31
N GLY A 42 -12.36 -7.24 5.00
CA GLY A 42 -12.05 -6.83 3.63
C GLY A 42 -10.63 -7.13 3.18
N HIS A 43 -9.70 -7.22 4.10
CA HIS A 43 -8.29 -7.54 3.84
C HIS A 43 -7.66 -6.70 2.73
N ARG A 44 -7.95 -5.40 2.71
CA ARG A 44 -7.36 -4.43 1.79
C ARG A 44 -6.69 -3.32 2.59
N ILE A 45 -5.61 -2.76 2.00
CA ILE A 45 -4.87 -1.64 2.59
C ILE A 45 -4.64 -0.62 1.48
N TRP A 46 -4.78 0.67 1.81
CA TRP A 46 -4.58 1.77 0.87
C TRP A 46 -3.54 2.73 1.41
N TRP A 47 -2.60 3.10 0.54
CA TRP A 47 -1.63 4.16 0.81
C TRP A 47 -1.65 5.16 -0.32
N GLU A 48 -1.37 6.41 0.01
CA GLU A 48 -1.16 7.45 -0.99
C GLU A 48 0.26 7.97 -0.84
N VAL A 49 1.05 7.90 -1.92
CA VAL A 49 2.48 8.23 -1.87
C VAL A 49 2.87 9.12 -3.04
N ASP A 50 3.86 9.98 -2.83
CA ASP A 50 4.50 10.73 -3.90
C ASP A 50 5.73 9.96 -4.36
N ALA A 51 5.85 9.76 -5.67
CA ALA A 51 6.96 9.02 -6.26
C ALA A 51 7.14 9.44 -7.73
N ALA A 52 8.33 9.33 -8.25
CA ALA A 52 8.60 9.69 -9.63
C ALA A 52 8.00 8.69 -10.62
N THR A 53 7.96 7.41 -10.25
CA THR A 53 7.45 6.33 -11.10
C THR A 53 6.62 5.36 -10.27
N GLU A 54 5.86 4.53 -10.98
CA GLU A 54 5.06 3.46 -10.38
C GLU A 54 5.96 2.48 -9.62
N GLU A 55 7.09 2.10 -10.22
CA GLU A 55 8.07 1.19 -9.59
C GLU A 55 8.61 1.78 -8.29
N GLU A 56 8.90 3.07 -8.28
CA GLU A 56 9.37 3.74 -7.07
C GLU A 56 8.31 3.74 -5.99
N ALA A 57 7.05 3.96 -6.37
CA ALA A 57 5.93 3.93 -5.42
C ALA A 57 5.80 2.54 -4.78
N LEU A 58 5.81 1.49 -5.60
CA LEU A 58 5.73 0.11 -5.12
C LEU A 58 6.96 -0.29 -4.32
N GLY A 59 8.11 0.32 -4.60
CA GLY A 59 9.36 0.09 -3.87
C GLY A 59 9.32 0.54 -2.41
N ARG A 60 8.29 1.30 -2.00
CA ARG A 60 8.06 1.65 -0.60
C ARG A 60 7.58 0.47 0.22
N LEU A 61 7.17 -0.61 -0.44
CA LEU A 61 6.59 -1.80 0.19
C LEU A 61 7.56 -2.97 0.13
N PRO A 62 7.53 -3.86 1.14
CA PRO A 62 8.25 -5.13 1.04
C PRO A 62 7.80 -5.89 -0.21
N ARG A 63 8.70 -6.68 -0.81
CA ARG A 63 8.40 -7.39 -2.05
C ARG A 63 7.12 -8.23 -1.97
N TYR A 64 6.92 -8.93 -0.85
CA TYR A 64 5.75 -9.77 -0.65
C TYR A 64 4.46 -8.95 -0.74
N VAL A 65 4.48 -7.76 -0.16
CA VAL A 65 3.33 -6.84 -0.15
C VAL A 65 3.17 -6.19 -1.52
N ALA A 66 4.26 -5.73 -2.12
CA ALA A 66 4.24 -5.08 -3.43
C ALA A 66 3.69 -5.99 -4.52
N ALA A 67 3.98 -7.29 -4.45
CA ALA A 67 3.48 -8.27 -5.41
C ALA A 67 1.96 -8.40 -5.39
N ARG A 68 1.31 -7.95 -4.32
CA ARG A 68 -0.14 -7.99 -4.12
C ARG A 68 -0.75 -6.60 -4.13
N THR A 69 -0.06 -5.63 -4.72
CA THR A 69 -0.46 -4.22 -4.70
C THR A 69 -0.46 -3.66 -6.12
N THR A 70 -1.48 -2.86 -6.42
CA THR A 70 -1.53 -2.09 -7.66
C THR A 70 -1.25 -0.63 -7.35
N ALA A 71 -0.60 0.06 -8.29
CA ALA A 71 -0.33 1.49 -8.18
C ALA A 71 -1.11 2.23 -9.27
N THR A 72 -1.86 3.24 -8.88
CA THR A 72 -2.64 4.07 -9.80
C THR A 72 -2.24 5.53 -9.61
N ARG A 73 -1.83 6.17 -10.70
CA ARG A 73 -1.51 7.59 -10.66
C ARG A 73 -2.79 8.38 -10.45
N VAL A 74 -2.78 9.27 -9.45
CA VAL A 74 -3.96 10.05 -9.06
C VAL A 74 -3.59 11.51 -8.89
N ARG A 75 -4.61 12.35 -8.86
CA ARG A 75 -4.45 13.74 -8.45
C ARG A 75 -5.77 14.21 -7.84
N PRO A 76 -5.71 15.24 -6.99
CA PRO A 76 -6.93 15.85 -6.48
C PRO A 76 -7.81 16.34 -7.65
N THR A 77 -9.09 16.06 -7.56
CA THR A 77 -10.05 16.45 -8.60
C THR A 77 -11.33 16.90 -7.91
N GLU A 78 -11.85 18.05 -8.32
CA GLU A 78 -13.11 18.54 -7.78
C GLU A 78 -14.26 17.88 -8.54
N ILE A 79 -15.19 17.30 -7.79
CA ILE A 79 -16.39 16.69 -8.36
C ILE A 79 -17.46 17.78 -8.48
N PRO A 80 -17.99 18.02 -9.69
CA PRO A 80 -19.02 19.05 -9.89
C PRO A 80 -20.34 18.67 -9.23
#